data_0b5f688c96f835c82d81b0d81fcc5802
#
_entry.id   0b5f688c96f835c82d81b0d81fcc5802
#
_cell.length_a   1.000
_cell.length_b   1.000
_cell.length_c   1.000
_cell.angle_alpha   90.00
_cell.angle_beta   90.00
_cell.angle_gamma   90.00
#
_symmetry.space_group_name_H-M   'P 1'
#
loop_
_entity.id
_entity.type
_entity.pdbx_description
1 polymer ?
#
loop_
_entity_poly.entity_id
_entity_poly.type
_entity_poly.pdbx_seq_one_letter_code
_entity_poly.pdbx_strand_id
1 'polypeptide(L)'
;NLFQEHIKQRDCESPEPYRIWHYYNQECNLSQAYDIAINGLDEPRELPAPTINLNKMEVIAGYNIVEEVKSVTKKDKVIVIQPFGRSIEQVGEFMADASSRSMSLVGVCEIINQLKKDYAVIIMSEYQFPVEENENSSKHQVARPQISDMRVWTAVIDVADHFIGCDSMGQHIARALGKTASVVVGSPYPENIS
;
A
#
# COMPACT_ATOMS: atom_id res chain seq x y z
N ASN A 1 -3.34 17.32 19.76
CA ASN A 1 -3.17 16.99 18.34
C ASN A 1 -3.20 18.30 17.54
N LEU A 2 -2.03 18.67 16.96
CA LEU A 2 -1.82 19.93 16.23
C LEU A 2 -2.86 20.15 15.10
N PHE A 3 -3.30 19.09 14.46
CA PHE A 3 -4.31 19.18 13.39
C PHE A 3 -5.69 19.58 13.93
N GLN A 4 -6.12 19.00 15.05
CA GLN A 4 -7.40 19.37 15.69
C GLN A 4 -7.39 20.79 16.25
N GLU A 5 -6.28 21.25 16.80
CA GLU A 5 -6.11 22.65 17.23
C GLU A 5 -6.19 23.60 16.05
N HIS A 6 -5.58 23.24 14.93
CA HIS A 6 -5.61 24.05 13.71
C HIS A 6 -7.02 24.17 13.11
N ILE A 7 -7.80 23.08 13.12
CA ILE A 7 -9.21 23.08 12.68
C ILE A 7 -10.05 23.99 13.60
N LYS A 8 -9.89 23.85 14.92
CA LYS A 8 -10.60 24.70 15.90
C LYS A 8 -10.29 26.19 15.73
N GLN A 9 -9.01 26.54 15.48
CA GLN A 9 -8.59 27.93 15.27
C GLN A 9 -9.18 28.57 14.01
N ARG A 10 -9.56 27.76 13.01
CA ARG A 10 -10.12 28.21 11.73
C ARG A 10 -11.63 28.15 11.66
N ASP A 11 -12.29 27.75 12.74
CA ASP A 11 -13.74 27.52 12.78
C ASP A 11 -14.23 26.60 11.64
N CYS A 12 -13.45 25.52 11.41
CA CYS A 12 -13.76 24.51 10.39
C CYS A 12 -14.41 23.30 11.05
N GLU A 13 -15.42 22.75 10.42
CA GLU A 13 -15.97 21.46 10.77
C GLU A 13 -15.09 20.34 10.21
N SER A 14 -14.90 19.28 10.99
CA SER A 14 -14.23 18.06 10.52
C SER A 14 -15.29 17.04 10.15
N PRO A 15 -15.35 16.58 8.89
CA PRO A 15 -16.29 15.53 8.53
C PRO A 15 -15.97 14.22 9.27
N GLU A 16 -16.98 13.53 9.72
CA GLU A 16 -16.89 12.27 10.45
C GLU A 16 -17.46 11.11 9.60
N PRO A 17 -16.74 10.63 8.56
CA PRO A 17 -17.26 9.63 7.62
C PRO A 17 -17.61 8.30 8.28
N TYR A 18 -16.95 7.98 9.39
CA TYR A 18 -17.22 6.74 10.15
C TYR A 18 -18.59 6.72 10.85
N ARG A 19 -19.28 7.86 10.95
CA ARG A 19 -20.65 7.98 11.46
C ARG A 19 -21.71 7.89 10.37
N ILE A 20 -21.29 7.85 9.12
CA ILE A 20 -22.20 7.70 7.99
C ILE A 20 -22.80 6.30 8.02
N TRP A 21 -24.14 6.22 8.00
CA TRP A 21 -24.89 4.97 8.10
C TRP A 21 -24.48 3.96 7.02
N HIS A 22 -24.38 4.40 5.79
CA HIS A 22 -23.98 3.56 4.65
C HIS A 22 -22.57 2.97 4.81
N TYR A 23 -21.62 3.75 5.37
CA TYR A 23 -20.30 3.24 5.66
C TYR A 23 -20.29 2.18 6.76
N TYR A 24 -21.05 2.46 7.84
CA TYR A 24 -21.19 1.54 8.96
C TYR A 24 -21.80 0.21 8.54
N ASN A 25 -22.78 0.24 7.63
CA ASN A 25 -23.47 -0.95 7.10
C ASN A 25 -22.77 -1.58 5.88
N GLN A 26 -21.55 -1.15 5.53
CA GLN A 26 -20.77 -1.71 4.43
C GLN A 26 -21.42 -1.51 3.04
N GLU A 27 -22.19 -0.45 2.88
CA GLU A 27 -22.90 -0.11 1.64
C GLU A 27 -22.11 0.87 0.77
N CYS A 28 -21.05 1.48 1.33
CA CYS A 28 -20.22 2.42 0.59
C CYS A 28 -18.77 2.39 1.09
N ASN A 29 -17.85 2.86 0.24
CA ASN A 29 -16.45 3.02 0.61
C ASN A 29 -16.19 4.34 1.36
N LEU A 30 -14.97 4.47 1.90
CA LEU A 30 -14.61 5.64 2.70
C LEU A 30 -14.67 6.96 1.92
N SER A 31 -14.35 6.95 0.62
CA SER A 31 -14.44 8.15 -0.22
C SER A 31 -15.89 8.61 -0.39
N GLN A 32 -16.80 7.68 -0.59
CA GLN A 32 -18.24 7.96 -0.68
C GLN A 32 -18.79 8.44 0.66
N ALA A 33 -18.33 7.88 1.79
CA ALA A 33 -18.70 8.35 3.11
C ALA A 33 -18.25 9.80 3.37
N TYR A 34 -17.04 10.16 2.92
CA TYR A 34 -16.60 11.57 2.94
C TYR A 34 -17.46 12.46 2.04
N ASP A 35 -17.81 11.98 0.86
CA ASP A 35 -18.66 12.72 -0.08
C ASP A 35 -20.05 13.00 0.53
N ILE A 36 -20.65 12.01 1.17
CA ILE A 36 -21.91 12.15 1.92
C ILE A 36 -21.75 13.19 3.04
N ALA A 37 -20.72 13.05 3.88
CA ALA A 37 -20.51 13.93 5.03
C ALA A 37 -20.22 15.38 4.64
N ILE A 38 -19.50 15.61 3.54
CA ILE A 38 -19.11 16.96 3.09
C ILE A 38 -20.25 17.64 2.33
N ASN A 39 -20.97 16.89 1.50
CA ASN A 39 -21.98 17.44 0.61
C ASN A 39 -23.42 17.30 1.13
N GLY A 40 -23.62 16.70 2.32
CA GLY A 40 -24.93 16.52 2.93
C GLY A 40 -25.85 15.64 2.09
N LEU A 41 -25.33 14.56 1.52
CA LEU A 41 -26.10 13.64 0.70
C LEU A 41 -26.80 12.60 1.56
N ASP A 42 -27.95 12.14 1.09
CA ASP A 42 -28.70 11.05 1.75
C ASP A 42 -28.21 9.67 1.33
N GLU A 43 -27.66 9.53 0.12
CA GLU A 43 -27.24 8.26 -0.49
C GLU A 43 -25.84 8.34 -1.08
N PRO A 44 -25.08 7.23 -1.10
CA PRO A 44 -23.79 7.19 -1.78
C PRO A 44 -23.98 7.27 -3.30
N ARG A 45 -23.07 7.96 -3.97
CA ARG A 45 -23.03 8.05 -5.43
C ARG A 45 -21.71 7.51 -5.96
N GLU A 46 -21.71 7.15 -7.23
CA GLU A 46 -20.48 6.77 -7.91
C GLU A 46 -19.52 7.98 -7.97
N LEU A 47 -18.28 7.75 -7.57
CA LEU A 47 -17.22 8.75 -7.62
C LEU A 47 -16.23 8.41 -8.74
N PRO A 48 -15.63 9.42 -9.37
CA PRO A 48 -14.58 9.18 -10.35
C PRO A 48 -13.41 8.44 -9.72
N ALA A 49 -12.78 7.55 -10.47
CA ALA A 49 -11.58 6.85 -10.01
C ALA A 49 -10.47 7.86 -9.67
N PRO A 50 -9.77 7.68 -8.55
CA PRO A 50 -8.63 8.53 -8.21
C PRO A 50 -7.55 8.40 -9.29
N THR A 51 -6.79 9.46 -9.52
CA THR A 51 -5.67 9.47 -10.47
C THR A 51 -4.44 10.09 -9.85
N ILE A 52 -3.27 9.52 -10.15
CA ILE A 52 -1.97 10.09 -9.76
C ILE A 52 -1.17 10.38 -11.03
N ASN A 53 -0.78 11.63 -11.20
CA ASN A 53 0.09 12.03 -12.29
C ASN A 53 1.54 12.08 -11.79
N LEU A 54 2.40 11.25 -12.39
CA LEU A 54 3.83 11.24 -12.15
C LEU A 54 4.54 12.18 -13.13
N ASN A 55 5.53 12.89 -12.66
CA ASN A 55 6.40 13.66 -13.54
C ASN A 55 7.49 12.76 -14.15
N LYS A 56 8.16 13.27 -15.19
CA LYS A 56 9.17 12.51 -15.93
C LYS A 56 10.33 12.02 -15.05
N MET A 57 10.76 12.81 -14.07
CA MET A 57 11.87 12.43 -13.19
C MET A 57 11.48 11.32 -12.21
N GLU A 58 10.26 11.35 -11.71
CA GLU A 58 9.72 10.29 -10.85
C GLU A 58 9.61 8.97 -11.62
N VAL A 59 9.09 9.01 -12.84
CA VAL A 59 9.00 7.82 -13.70
C VAL A 59 10.39 7.24 -14.00
N ILE A 60 11.38 8.08 -14.34
CA ILE A 60 12.76 7.63 -14.59
C ILE A 60 13.36 7.01 -13.32
N ALA A 61 13.14 7.61 -12.15
CA ALA A 61 13.64 7.07 -10.89
C ALA A 61 13.05 5.69 -10.58
N GLY A 62 11.72 5.53 -10.72
CA GLY A 62 11.05 4.23 -10.54
C GLY A 62 11.53 3.18 -11.54
N TYR A 63 11.64 3.56 -12.80
CA TYR A 63 12.13 2.69 -13.87
C TYR A 63 13.56 2.19 -13.59
N ASN A 64 14.47 3.06 -13.21
CA ASN A 64 15.86 2.68 -12.92
C ASN A 64 15.94 1.66 -11.77
N ILE A 65 15.15 1.85 -10.70
CA ILE A 65 15.09 0.90 -9.58
C ILE A 65 14.57 -0.46 -10.05
N VAL A 66 13.50 -0.48 -10.82
CA VAL A 66 12.91 -1.74 -11.33
C VAL A 66 13.88 -2.48 -12.26
N GLU A 67 14.54 -1.77 -13.18
CA GLU A 67 15.51 -2.37 -14.10
C GLU A 67 16.77 -2.86 -13.39
N GLU A 68 17.24 -2.16 -12.35
CA GLU A 68 18.33 -2.65 -11.50
C GLU A 68 17.98 -3.99 -10.85
N VAL A 69 16.77 -4.08 -10.26
CA VAL A 69 16.28 -5.30 -9.62
C VAL A 69 16.15 -6.44 -10.63
N LYS A 70 15.61 -6.20 -11.83
CA LYS A 70 15.58 -7.18 -12.92
C LYS A 70 16.97 -7.65 -13.30
N SER A 71 17.90 -6.72 -13.43
CA SER A 71 19.29 -7.02 -13.80
C SER A 71 19.99 -7.92 -12.78
N VAL A 72 19.81 -7.64 -11.49
CA VAL A 72 20.40 -8.43 -10.40
C VAL A 72 19.75 -9.82 -10.30
N THR A 73 18.43 -9.88 -10.29
CA THR A 73 17.66 -11.12 -10.08
C THR A 73 17.58 -11.99 -11.33
N LYS A 74 17.88 -11.44 -12.50
CA LYS A 74 17.72 -12.11 -13.82
C LYS A 74 16.27 -12.57 -14.06
N LYS A 75 15.29 -11.76 -13.61
CA LYS A 75 13.86 -11.98 -13.78
C LYS A 75 13.26 -10.87 -14.63
N ASP A 76 12.33 -11.23 -15.51
CA ASP A 76 11.71 -10.27 -16.43
C ASP A 76 10.55 -9.51 -15.83
N LYS A 77 9.88 -10.11 -14.83
CA LYS A 77 8.69 -9.54 -14.18
C LYS A 77 8.96 -9.18 -12.73
N VAL A 78 8.42 -8.04 -12.31
CA VAL A 78 8.62 -7.47 -10.97
C VAL A 78 7.31 -7.39 -10.22
N ILE A 79 7.32 -7.86 -8.97
CA ILE A 79 6.23 -7.74 -8.02
C ILE A 79 6.69 -6.84 -6.87
N VAL A 80 5.90 -5.81 -6.56
CA VAL A 80 6.07 -5.00 -5.35
C VAL A 80 5.18 -5.58 -4.26
N ILE A 81 5.73 -5.82 -3.08
CA ILE A 81 4.96 -6.27 -1.91
C ILE A 81 5.06 -5.26 -0.77
N GLN A 82 3.89 -4.77 -0.29
CA GLN A 82 3.76 -3.99 0.95
C GLN A 82 3.05 -4.82 2.00
N PRO A 83 3.80 -5.51 2.88
CA PRO A 83 3.19 -6.45 3.81
C PRO A 83 2.57 -5.79 5.04
N PHE A 84 3.00 -4.58 5.39
CA PHE A 84 2.65 -3.96 6.66
C PHE A 84 2.03 -2.58 6.48
N GLY A 85 1.04 -2.28 7.32
CA GLY A 85 0.47 -0.96 7.48
C GLY A 85 1.29 -0.08 8.43
N ARG A 86 0.91 1.21 8.53
CA ARG A 86 1.61 2.19 9.38
C ARG A 86 1.53 1.88 10.88
N SER A 87 0.52 1.12 11.30
CA SER A 87 0.27 0.83 12.73
C SER A 87 1.12 -0.32 13.28
N ILE A 88 2.00 -0.89 12.45
CA ILE A 88 2.88 -1.95 12.90
C ILE A 88 4.01 -1.35 13.74
N GLU A 89 4.33 -2.01 14.84
CA GLU A 89 5.41 -1.65 15.75
C GLU A 89 6.25 -2.88 16.04
N GLN A 90 7.56 -2.71 16.18
CA GLN A 90 8.44 -3.76 16.62
C GLN A 90 8.57 -3.68 18.16
N VAL A 91 8.17 -4.75 18.84
CA VAL A 91 8.27 -4.89 20.29
C VAL A 91 9.21 -6.05 20.61
N GLY A 92 10.48 -5.76 20.84
CA GLY A 92 11.52 -6.77 20.97
C GLY A 92 11.70 -7.58 19.67
N GLU A 93 11.50 -8.88 19.73
CA GLU A 93 11.55 -9.78 18.57
C GLU A 93 10.20 -9.95 17.87
N PHE A 94 9.16 -9.34 18.38
CA PHE A 94 7.81 -9.46 17.85
C PHE A 94 7.41 -8.22 17.04
N MET A 95 6.57 -8.43 16.04
CA MET A 95 5.90 -7.36 15.32
C MET A 95 4.42 -7.37 15.69
N ALA A 96 3.93 -6.24 16.19
CA ALA A 96 2.54 -6.05 16.59
C ALA A 96 1.87 -5.00 15.70
N ASP A 97 0.65 -5.25 15.27
CA ASP A 97 -0.18 -4.28 14.55
C ASP A 97 -1.52 -4.11 15.27
N ALA A 98 -1.69 -2.98 15.94
CA ALA A 98 -2.92 -2.63 16.65
C ALA A 98 -4.13 -2.47 15.71
N SER A 99 -3.91 -2.24 14.42
CA SER A 99 -4.99 -2.11 13.41
C SER A 99 -5.45 -3.44 12.83
N SER A 100 -4.71 -4.52 13.03
CA SER A 100 -4.95 -5.84 12.43
C SER A 100 -5.04 -5.82 10.89
N ARG A 101 -4.40 -4.85 10.23
CA ARG A 101 -4.38 -4.72 8.77
C ARG A 101 -3.16 -5.34 8.12
N SER A 102 -2.06 -5.44 8.86
CA SER A 102 -0.82 -6.03 8.36
C SER A 102 -0.93 -7.53 8.15
N MET A 103 -0.20 -8.03 7.17
CA MET A 103 -0.07 -9.48 6.95
C MET A 103 0.73 -10.12 8.10
N SER A 104 0.48 -11.39 8.40
CA SER A 104 1.31 -12.12 9.33
C SER A 104 2.73 -12.30 8.77
N LEU A 105 3.74 -12.19 9.62
CA LEU A 105 5.14 -12.34 9.20
C LEU A 105 5.42 -13.69 8.53
N VAL A 106 4.85 -14.76 9.08
CA VAL A 106 4.98 -16.12 8.50
C VAL A 106 4.39 -16.15 7.10
N GLY A 107 3.15 -15.68 6.92
CA GLY A 107 2.50 -15.65 5.61
C GLY A 107 3.26 -14.79 4.59
N VAL A 108 3.79 -13.64 5.01
CA VAL A 108 4.62 -12.78 4.15
C VAL A 108 5.87 -13.51 3.68
N CYS A 109 6.58 -14.18 4.60
CA CYS A 109 7.78 -14.94 4.25
C CYS A 109 7.47 -16.08 3.28
N GLU A 110 6.37 -16.81 3.49
CA GLU A 110 5.93 -17.88 2.60
C GLU A 110 5.60 -17.34 1.20
N ILE A 111 4.83 -16.26 1.10
CA ILE A 111 4.49 -15.60 -0.17
C ILE A 111 5.76 -15.18 -0.90
N ILE A 112 6.65 -14.46 -0.24
CA ILE A 112 7.90 -13.97 -0.84
C ILE A 112 8.77 -15.15 -1.31
N ASN A 113 8.89 -16.20 -0.51
CA ASN A 113 9.69 -17.38 -0.84
C ASN A 113 9.15 -18.16 -2.04
N GLN A 114 7.84 -18.10 -2.30
CA GLN A 114 7.27 -18.65 -3.52
C GLN A 114 7.49 -17.71 -4.71
N LEU A 115 7.19 -16.42 -4.55
CA LEU A 115 7.28 -15.44 -5.64
C LEU A 115 8.70 -15.26 -6.16
N LYS A 116 9.71 -15.23 -5.30
CA LYS A 116 11.11 -15.02 -5.70
C LYS A 116 11.69 -16.12 -6.59
N LYS A 117 11.01 -17.27 -6.73
CA LYS A 117 11.39 -18.33 -7.66
C LYS A 117 11.23 -17.90 -9.11
N ASP A 118 10.15 -17.17 -9.42
CA ASP A 118 9.76 -16.83 -10.78
C ASP A 118 9.78 -15.32 -11.06
N TYR A 119 9.70 -14.49 -10.03
CA TYR A 119 9.61 -13.03 -10.12
C TYR A 119 10.75 -12.33 -9.39
N ALA A 120 11.09 -11.14 -9.85
CA ALA A 120 11.84 -10.19 -9.06
C ALA A 120 10.89 -9.58 -8.00
N VAL A 121 11.26 -9.63 -6.73
CA VAL A 121 10.42 -9.13 -5.64
C VAL A 121 11.06 -7.89 -5.02
N ILE A 122 10.28 -6.81 -4.95
CA ILE A 122 10.64 -5.58 -4.24
C ILE A 122 9.78 -5.48 -2.98
N ILE A 123 10.41 -5.39 -1.82
CA ILE A 123 9.72 -5.25 -0.53
C ILE A 123 9.64 -3.78 -0.16
N MET A 124 8.41 -3.27 -0.07
CA MET A 124 8.08 -1.93 0.39
C MET A 124 7.79 -1.96 1.89
N SER A 125 8.84 -1.84 2.71
CA SER A 125 8.75 -1.87 4.16
C SER A 125 9.90 -1.13 4.80
N GLU A 126 9.63 -0.39 5.87
CA GLU A 126 10.65 0.21 6.74
C GLU A 126 11.27 -0.82 7.69
N TYR A 127 10.56 -1.93 7.94
CA TYR A 127 10.99 -2.97 8.84
C TYR A 127 11.80 -4.05 8.12
N GLN A 128 12.90 -4.44 8.74
CA GLN A 128 13.71 -5.57 8.31
C GLN A 128 13.14 -6.85 8.95
N PHE A 129 12.95 -7.87 8.15
CA PHE A 129 12.53 -9.19 8.60
C PHE A 129 13.24 -10.28 7.78
N PRO A 130 13.51 -11.45 8.37
CA PRO A 130 14.21 -12.51 7.69
C PRO A 130 13.33 -13.10 6.58
N VAL A 131 13.91 -13.19 5.39
CA VAL A 131 13.38 -13.99 4.27
C VAL A 131 14.49 -14.97 3.93
N GLU A 132 14.17 -16.23 3.73
CA GLU A 132 15.16 -17.19 3.27
C GLU A 132 15.74 -16.72 1.94
N GLU A 133 17.00 -16.35 1.95
CA GLU A 133 17.76 -15.95 0.79
C GLU A 133 18.78 -17.04 0.47
N ASN A 134 18.88 -17.38 -0.80
CA ASN A 134 19.95 -18.23 -1.25
C ASN A 134 21.20 -17.36 -1.42
N GLU A 135 22.05 -17.33 -0.40
CA GLU A 135 23.28 -16.53 -0.36
C GLU A 135 24.21 -16.74 -1.58
N ASN A 136 24.08 -17.89 -2.26
CA ASN A 136 24.89 -18.23 -3.40
C ASN A 136 24.27 -17.88 -4.76
N SER A 137 23.08 -17.29 -4.78
CA SER A 137 22.39 -17.00 -6.04
C SER A 137 21.63 -15.68 -6.01
N SER A 138 22.09 -14.71 -6.78
CA SER A 138 21.39 -13.44 -7.01
C SER A 138 19.97 -13.61 -7.58
N LYS A 139 19.70 -14.73 -8.25
CA LYS A 139 18.39 -15.02 -8.86
C LYS A 139 17.24 -15.14 -7.85
N HIS A 140 17.56 -15.41 -6.61
CA HIS A 140 16.58 -15.59 -5.54
C HIS A 140 16.63 -14.48 -4.49
N GLN A 141 17.40 -13.44 -4.73
CA GLN A 141 17.43 -12.29 -3.85
C GLN A 141 16.15 -11.47 -3.96
N VAL A 142 15.77 -10.84 -2.86
CA VAL A 142 14.70 -9.84 -2.82
C VAL A 142 15.30 -8.45 -2.71
N ALA A 143 14.69 -7.47 -3.34
CA ALA A 143 15.13 -6.09 -3.28
C ALA A 143 14.45 -5.33 -2.14
N ARG A 144 15.21 -4.54 -1.40
CA ARG A 144 14.74 -3.65 -0.33
C ARG A 144 15.32 -2.25 -0.55
N PRO A 145 14.89 -1.54 -1.61
CA PRO A 145 15.42 -0.21 -1.90
C PRO A 145 15.08 0.76 -0.77
N GLN A 146 16.05 1.56 -0.37
CA GLN A 146 15.87 2.61 0.63
C GLN A 146 15.34 3.87 -0.06
N ILE A 147 14.03 3.98 -0.14
CA ILE A 147 13.33 5.09 -0.80
C ILE A 147 12.59 5.88 0.26
N SER A 148 12.99 7.12 0.48
CA SER A 148 12.31 8.04 1.40
C SER A 148 11.21 8.86 0.74
N ASP A 149 11.24 9.01 -0.58
CA ASP A 149 10.26 9.77 -1.34
C ASP A 149 9.10 8.87 -1.78
N MET A 150 7.90 9.20 -1.31
CA MET A 150 6.68 8.49 -1.66
C MET A 150 6.31 8.57 -3.15
N ARG A 151 6.71 9.64 -3.83
CA ARG A 151 6.50 9.80 -5.26
C ARG A 151 7.35 8.80 -6.06
N VAL A 152 8.56 8.51 -5.57
CA VAL A 152 9.41 7.47 -6.17
C VAL A 152 8.83 6.07 -5.92
N TRP A 153 8.31 5.77 -4.72
CA TRP A 153 7.56 4.53 -4.48
C TRP A 153 6.35 4.39 -5.39
N THR A 154 5.61 5.48 -5.60
CA THR A 154 4.50 5.51 -6.55
C THR A 154 4.95 5.13 -7.96
N ALA A 155 6.09 5.64 -8.41
CA ALA A 155 6.66 5.31 -9.71
C ALA A 155 7.16 3.85 -9.77
N VAL A 156 7.72 3.30 -8.70
CA VAL A 156 8.10 1.88 -8.63
C VAL A 156 6.86 0.98 -8.77
N ILE A 157 5.75 1.31 -8.11
CA ILE A 157 4.48 0.59 -8.26
C ILE A 157 3.95 0.72 -9.68
N ASP A 158 4.05 1.91 -10.29
CA ASP A 158 3.61 2.15 -11.68
C ASP A 158 4.37 1.29 -12.69
N VAL A 159 5.67 1.17 -12.56
CA VAL A 159 6.52 0.39 -13.47
C VAL A 159 6.45 -1.11 -13.22
N ALA A 160 6.18 -1.55 -11.99
CA ALA A 160 6.07 -2.97 -11.64
C ALA A 160 4.91 -3.67 -12.37
N ASP A 161 5.02 -4.98 -12.55
CA ASP A 161 3.98 -5.78 -13.22
C ASP A 161 2.77 -6.03 -12.32
N HIS A 162 2.99 -6.16 -11.00
CA HIS A 162 1.92 -6.43 -10.05
C HIS A 162 2.24 -5.88 -8.66
N PHE A 163 1.21 -5.50 -7.92
CA PHE A 163 1.31 -5.07 -6.54
C PHE A 163 0.60 -6.06 -5.61
N ILE A 164 1.25 -6.43 -4.51
CA ILE A 164 0.65 -7.22 -3.43
C ILE A 164 0.77 -6.41 -2.15
N GLY A 165 -0.31 -6.27 -1.40
CA GLY A 165 -0.26 -5.49 -0.17
C GLY A 165 -1.35 -5.83 0.84
N CYS A 166 -1.21 -5.26 2.04
CA CYS A 166 -2.29 -5.17 3.01
C CYS A 166 -3.17 -3.94 2.73
N ASP A 167 -4.25 -3.79 3.49
CA ASP A 167 -5.08 -2.57 3.48
C ASP A 167 -4.27 -1.38 4.01
N SER A 168 -3.57 -0.70 3.11
CA SER A 168 -2.71 0.42 3.39
C SER A 168 -2.54 1.30 2.15
N MET A 169 -1.68 2.30 2.23
CA MET A 169 -1.45 3.30 1.20
C MET A 169 -1.14 2.72 -0.18
N GLY A 170 -0.34 1.64 -0.26
CA GLY A 170 0.10 1.07 -1.54
C GLY A 170 -1.04 0.56 -2.42
N GLN A 171 -2.10 -0.01 -1.82
CA GLN A 171 -3.29 -0.41 -2.59
C GLN A 171 -4.01 0.78 -3.23
N HIS A 172 -4.13 1.89 -2.49
CA HIS A 172 -4.76 3.11 -3.02
C HIS A 172 -3.92 3.74 -4.13
N ILE A 173 -2.59 3.68 -4.01
CA ILE A 173 -1.67 4.09 -5.08
C ILE A 173 -1.85 3.19 -6.30
N ALA A 174 -1.84 1.87 -6.12
CA ALA A 174 -2.02 0.91 -7.22
C ALA A 174 -3.35 1.15 -7.94
N ARG A 175 -4.45 1.37 -7.20
CA ARG A 175 -5.76 1.72 -7.78
C ARG A 175 -5.69 3.03 -8.59
N ALA A 176 -5.10 4.08 -8.02
CA ALA A 176 -5.00 5.39 -8.65
C ALA A 176 -4.11 5.41 -9.92
N LEU A 177 -3.24 4.42 -10.05
CA LEU A 177 -2.41 4.16 -11.24
C LEU A 177 -3.08 3.18 -12.23
N GLY A 178 -4.24 2.60 -11.89
CA GLY A 178 -4.88 1.56 -12.69
C GLY A 178 -4.11 0.24 -12.74
N LYS A 179 -3.27 -0.04 -11.73
CA LYS A 179 -2.46 -1.26 -11.65
C LYS A 179 -3.25 -2.44 -11.10
N THR A 180 -2.95 -3.62 -11.61
CA THR A 180 -3.44 -4.87 -11.03
C THR A 180 -2.82 -5.10 -9.66
N ALA A 181 -3.65 -5.36 -8.67
CA ALA A 181 -3.22 -5.56 -7.29
C ALA A 181 -3.93 -6.75 -6.63
N SER A 182 -3.20 -7.41 -5.72
CA SER A 182 -3.77 -8.40 -4.78
C SER A 182 -3.67 -7.82 -3.38
N VAL A 183 -4.80 -7.65 -2.71
CA VAL A 183 -4.85 -7.03 -1.39
C VAL A 183 -5.36 -8.02 -0.35
N VAL A 184 -4.58 -8.20 0.71
CA VAL A 184 -4.98 -8.97 1.88
C VAL A 184 -5.72 -8.02 2.82
N VAL A 185 -7.00 -8.27 3.00
CA VAL A 185 -7.88 -7.49 3.87
C VAL A 185 -7.92 -8.16 5.24
N GLY A 186 -7.51 -7.43 6.26
CA GLY A 186 -7.53 -7.87 7.65
C GLY A 186 -8.82 -7.49 8.37
N SER A 187 -8.78 -6.43 9.17
CA SER A 187 -9.91 -6.01 10.00
C SER A 187 -11.03 -5.26 9.29
N PRO A 188 -10.79 -4.43 8.23
CA PRO A 188 -11.86 -3.72 7.56
C PRO A 188 -12.69 -4.63 6.65
N TYR A 189 -13.89 -4.20 6.34
CA TYR A 189 -14.74 -4.88 5.36
C TYR A 189 -14.30 -4.54 3.92
N PRO A 190 -14.31 -5.51 3.01
CA PRO A 190 -13.89 -5.27 1.62
C PRO A 190 -14.65 -4.12 0.94
N GLU A 191 -15.95 -3.99 1.19
CA GLU A 191 -16.83 -2.97 0.63
C GLU A 191 -16.43 -1.54 1.04
N ASN A 192 -15.81 -1.40 2.21
CA ASN A 192 -15.36 -0.10 2.71
C ASN A 192 -14.03 0.38 2.11
N ILE A 193 -13.29 -0.49 1.44
CA ILE A 193 -11.94 -0.22 0.93
C ILE A 193 -11.82 -0.27 -0.61
N SER A 194 -12.86 -0.77 -1.27
CA SER A 194 -12.88 -0.94 -2.75
C SER A 194 -13.26 0.35 -3.50
#